data_59d68bd2a22e7e59ef1f543a29050e52
#
_entry.id   59d68bd2a22e7e59ef1f543a29050e52
#
_cell.length_a   1.000
_cell.length_b   1.000
_cell.length_c   1.000
_cell.angle_alpha   90.00
_cell.angle_beta   90.00
_cell.angle_gamma   90.00
#
_symmetry.space_group_name_H-M   'P 1'
#
loop_
_entity.id
_entity.type
_entity.pdbx_description
1 polymer ?
#
loop_
_entity_poly.entity_id
_entity_poly.type
_entity_poly.pdbx_seq_one_letter_code
_entity_poly.pdbx_strand_id
1 'polypeptide(L)'
;MPLARTVLYTQGEQIHVAPTLNPGSERWLSAMRQIANEGRMWVISVGCLLRESDLPPDVTALGLFEKGAVLNAGGSAMVNPNSEIVAGPAQGVETILYAEADMAETLYAKRAFDAVGHYGRSELFGLTLRGVAIPLQIGDSSPMTQMSDHVWRVPQSVVASDALQTAAEG
;
A
#
# COMPACT_ATOMS: atom_id res chain seq x y z
N MET A 1 8.03 1.21 -5.15
CA MET A 1 8.69 0.43 -6.24
C MET A 1 7.68 0.20 -7.38
N PRO A 2 7.88 0.79 -8.57
CA PRO A 2 6.90 0.70 -9.67
C PRO A 2 6.59 -0.74 -10.10
N LEU A 3 7.62 -1.57 -10.33
CA LEU A 3 7.41 -2.96 -10.77
C LEU A 3 6.62 -3.81 -9.76
N ALA A 4 6.83 -3.61 -8.44
CA ALA A 4 6.06 -4.31 -7.43
C ALA A 4 4.58 -3.89 -7.46
N ARG A 5 4.30 -2.59 -7.65
CA ARG A 5 2.92 -2.11 -7.80
C ARG A 5 2.27 -2.67 -9.07
N THR A 6 3.01 -2.75 -10.17
CA THR A 6 2.49 -3.36 -11.41
C THR A 6 2.00 -4.79 -11.14
N VAL A 7 2.74 -5.59 -10.38
CA VAL A 7 2.31 -6.94 -9.99
C VAL A 7 1.00 -6.89 -9.21
N LEU A 8 0.83 -5.95 -8.27
CA LEU A 8 -0.41 -5.82 -7.51
C LEU A 8 -1.59 -5.39 -8.40
N TYR A 9 -1.36 -4.45 -9.32
CA TYR A 9 -2.40 -4.02 -10.26
C TYR A 9 -2.90 -5.15 -11.15
N THR A 10 -2.00 -6.04 -11.61
CA THR A 10 -2.40 -7.21 -12.43
C THR A 10 -3.25 -8.22 -11.67
N GLN A 11 -3.31 -8.11 -10.35
CA GLN A 11 -4.14 -8.96 -9.50
C GLN A 11 -5.51 -8.36 -9.18
N GLY A 12 -5.82 -7.22 -9.80
CA GLY A 12 -7.11 -6.56 -9.61
C GLY A 12 -7.24 -5.85 -8.26
N GLU A 13 -6.14 -5.34 -7.70
CA GLU A 13 -6.17 -4.57 -6.46
C GLU A 13 -7.20 -3.43 -6.55
N GLN A 14 -8.08 -3.34 -5.56
CA GLN A 14 -9.11 -2.31 -5.46
C GLN A 14 -8.83 -1.33 -4.32
N ILE A 15 -8.15 -1.78 -3.28
CA ILE A 15 -7.75 -0.98 -2.13
C ILE A 15 -6.27 -1.22 -1.84
N HIS A 16 -5.49 -0.15 -1.86
CA HIS A 16 -4.07 -0.16 -1.51
C HIS A 16 -3.86 0.45 -0.13
N VAL A 17 -3.37 -0.34 0.82
CA VAL A 17 -3.04 0.15 2.16
C VAL A 17 -1.55 0.44 2.24
N ALA A 18 -1.19 1.69 2.51
CA ALA A 18 0.18 2.18 2.54
C ALA A 18 0.56 2.75 3.92
N PRO A 19 0.90 1.88 4.90
CA PRO A 19 1.42 2.35 6.18
C PRO A 19 2.83 2.90 6.01
N THR A 20 3.14 3.99 6.72
CA THR A 20 4.44 4.65 6.60
C THR A 20 4.85 5.35 7.88
N LEU A 21 6.15 5.46 8.09
CA LEU A 21 6.76 6.38 9.06
C LEU A 21 7.08 7.74 8.42
N ASN A 22 6.65 8.01 7.19
CA ASN A 22 6.89 9.27 6.51
C ASN A 22 6.24 10.44 7.29
N PRO A 23 6.90 11.61 7.42
CA PRO A 23 6.39 12.75 8.20
C PRO A 23 5.21 13.50 7.54
N GLY A 24 4.38 12.84 6.75
CA GLY A 24 3.16 13.43 6.17
C GLY A 24 3.43 14.54 5.15
N SER A 25 4.54 14.46 4.45
CA SER A 25 4.95 15.46 3.49
C SER A 25 4.06 15.47 2.24
N GLU A 26 3.98 16.63 1.57
CA GLU A 26 3.33 16.77 0.25
C GLU A 26 3.88 15.77 -0.78
N ARG A 27 5.18 15.46 -0.69
CA ARG A 27 5.82 14.43 -1.52
C ARG A 27 5.16 13.05 -1.34
N TRP A 28 4.81 12.68 -0.10
CA TRP A 28 4.14 11.42 0.18
C TRP A 28 2.70 11.42 -0.34
N LEU A 29 1.96 12.50 -0.09
CA LEU A 29 0.58 12.63 -0.61
C LEU A 29 0.55 12.61 -2.13
N SER A 30 1.49 13.27 -2.80
CA SER A 30 1.62 13.22 -4.25
C SER A 30 1.85 11.78 -4.74
N ALA A 31 2.68 10.99 -4.04
CA ALA A 31 2.89 9.58 -4.37
C ALA A 31 1.61 8.75 -4.18
N MET A 32 0.84 8.98 -3.12
CA MET A 32 -0.43 8.27 -2.87
C MET A 32 -1.47 8.60 -3.94
N ARG A 33 -1.59 9.87 -4.32
CA ARG A 33 -2.46 10.30 -5.41
C ARG A 33 -2.04 9.69 -6.75
N GLN A 34 -0.73 9.62 -7.02
CA GLN A 34 -0.21 8.97 -8.23
C GLN A 34 -0.52 7.47 -8.24
N ILE A 35 -0.38 6.78 -7.11
CA ILE A 35 -0.69 5.36 -7.00
C ILE A 35 -2.20 5.12 -7.25
N ALA A 36 -3.07 5.95 -6.68
CA ALA A 36 -4.50 5.88 -6.92
C ALA A 36 -4.84 6.13 -8.39
N ASN A 37 -4.20 7.13 -9.02
CA ASN A 37 -4.39 7.46 -10.43
C ASN A 37 -3.91 6.35 -11.37
N GLU A 38 -2.74 5.79 -11.11
CA GLU A 38 -2.13 4.75 -11.93
C GLU A 38 -2.89 3.42 -11.82
N GLY A 39 -3.22 3.01 -10.59
CA GLY A 39 -3.90 1.74 -10.31
C GLY A 39 -5.43 1.81 -10.41
N ARG A 40 -6.01 3.02 -10.51
CA ARG A 40 -7.47 3.24 -10.48
C ARG A 40 -8.13 2.54 -9.32
N MET A 41 -7.62 2.80 -8.11
CA MET A 41 -8.03 2.15 -6.88
C MET A 41 -8.04 3.13 -5.70
N TRP A 42 -8.69 2.74 -4.63
CA TRP A 42 -8.63 3.44 -3.37
C TRP A 42 -7.24 3.29 -2.74
N VAL A 43 -6.72 4.37 -2.16
CA VAL A 43 -5.47 4.33 -1.39
C VAL A 43 -5.72 4.81 0.02
N ILE A 44 -5.39 3.96 0.99
CA ILE A 44 -5.45 4.28 2.42
C ILE A 44 -4.02 4.46 2.92
N SER A 45 -3.61 5.71 3.05
CA SER A 45 -2.31 6.06 3.61
C SER A 45 -2.41 6.22 5.12
N VAL A 46 -1.62 5.48 5.86
CA VAL A 46 -1.57 5.54 7.32
C VAL A 46 -0.22 6.07 7.75
N GLY A 47 -0.20 7.30 8.27
CA GLY A 47 1.00 7.96 8.81
C GLY A 47 1.00 7.90 10.34
N CYS A 48 2.07 7.38 10.92
CA CYS A 48 2.26 7.36 12.38
C CYS A 48 2.51 8.80 12.88
N LEU A 49 1.81 9.21 13.92
CA LEU A 49 2.19 10.37 14.72
C LEU A 49 3.16 9.89 15.81
N LEU A 50 4.31 10.53 15.89
CA LEU A 50 5.35 10.21 16.89
C LEU A 50 5.92 11.49 17.47
N ARG A 51 5.91 11.61 18.79
CA ARG A 51 6.52 12.69 19.55
C ARG A 51 7.71 12.17 20.33
N GLU A 52 8.60 13.06 20.72
CA GLU A 52 9.71 12.71 21.61
C GLU A 52 9.20 12.07 22.91
N SER A 53 8.08 12.54 23.46
CA SER A 53 7.43 12.00 24.66
C SER A 53 6.94 10.55 24.52
N ASP A 54 6.77 10.06 23.29
CA ASP A 54 6.29 8.70 23.01
C ASP A 54 7.45 7.69 22.96
N LEU A 55 8.70 8.20 23.02
CA LEU A 55 9.88 7.37 22.99
C LEU A 55 10.13 6.70 24.36
N PRO A 56 10.74 5.52 24.37
CA PRO A 56 11.17 4.89 25.60
C PRO A 56 12.14 5.79 26.42
N PRO A 57 12.11 5.73 27.76
CA PRO A 57 12.91 6.61 28.62
C PRO A 57 14.42 6.50 28.41
N ASP A 58 14.92 5.35 28.02
CA ASP A 58 16.34 5.12 27.71
C ASP A 58 16.75 5.84 26.39
N VAL A 59 15.84 5.96 25.44
CA VAL A 59 16.07 6.69 24.19
C VAL A 59 16.01 8.20 24.43
N THR A 60 15.03 8.69 25.20
CA THR A 60 14.92 10.11 25.55
C THR A 60 16.09 10.58 26.40
N ALA A 61 16.63 9.73 27.26
CA ALA A 61 17.81 10.00 28.08
C ALA A 61 19.08 10.25 27.25
N LEU A 62 19.13 9.81 26.00
CA LEU A 62 20.26 10.09 25.10
C LEU A 62 20.33 11.55 24.64
N GLY A 63 19.26 12.33 24.84
CA GLY A 63 19.22 13.76 24.46
C GLY A 63 19.33 14.04 22.96
N LEU A 64 18.96 13.07 22.13
CA LEU A 64 19.08 13.17 20.68
C LEU A 64 17.99 14.08 20.06
N PHE A 65 16.90 14.31 20.76
CA PHE A 65 15.76 15.09 20.31
C PHE A 65 15.43 16.19 21.30
N GLU A 66 14.92 17.31 20.80
CA GLU A 66 14.42 18.37 21.66
C GLU A 66 13.17 17.91 22.41
N LYS A 67 13.06 18.32 23.68
CA LYS A 67 11.92 17.95 24.53
C LYS A 67 10.62 18.44 23.90
N GLY A 68 9.68 17.51 23.74
CA GLY A 68 8.36 17.78 23.13
C GLY A 68 8.39 17.90 21.61
N ALA A 69 9.49 17.60 20.94
CA ALA A 69 9.58 17.62 19.48
C ALA A 69 8.60 16.63 18.84
N VAL A 70 7.98 17.05 17.74
CA VAL A 70 7.21 16.16 16.87
C VAL A 70 8.18 15.53 15.88
N LEU A 71 8.45 14.25 16.05
CA LEU A 71 9.39 13.48 15.25
C LEU A 71 8.76 13.00 13.93
N ASN A 72 7.47 12.70 13.97
CA ASN A 72 6.66 12.38 12.80
C ASN A 72 5.26 12.98 12.99
N ALA A 73 4.84 13.79 12.04
CA ALA A 73 3.57 14.52 12.13
C ALA A 73 2.34 13.69 11.71
N GLY A 74 2.49 12.43 11.36
CA GLY A 74 1.39 11.62 10.84
C GLY A 74 1.11 11.88 9.38
N GLY A 75 -0.05 12.46 9.05
CA GLY A 75 -0.45 12.77 7.68
C GLY A 75 -1.24 11.65 7.00
N SER A 76 -1.98 10.86 7.78
CA SER A 76 -2.91 9.86 7.24
C SER A 76 -3.93 10.49 6.31
N ALA A 77 -4.20 9.84 5.19
CA ALA A 77 -5.17 10.31 4.20
C ALA A 77 -5.81 9.15 3.44
N MET A 78 -6.99 9.37 2.91
CA MET A 78 -7.66 8.45 1.99
C MET A 78 -7.82 9.13 0.64
N VAL A 79 -7.49 8.41 -0.42
CA VAL A 79 -7.51 8.89 -1.81
C VAL A 79 -8.40 7.98 -2.63
N ASN A 80 -9.31 8.58 -3.40
CA ASN A 80 -10.21 7.85 -4.29
C ASN A 80 -9.52 7.46 -5.62
N PRO A 81 -10.15 6.59 -6.45
CA PRO A 81 -9.58 6.17 -7.73
C PRO A 81 -9.32 7.30 -8.74
N ASN A 82 -9.89 8.50 -8.51
CA ASN A 82 -9.68 9.71 -9.32
C ASN A 82 -8.61 10.64 -8.74
N SER A 83 -7.81 10.16 -7.77
CA SER A 83 -6.71 10.92 -7.14
C SER A 83 -7.15 12.06 -6.23
N GLU A 84 -8.40 12.10 -5.79
CA GLU A 84 -8.92 13.10 -4.87
C GLU A 84 -8.72 12.62 -3.43
N ILE A 85 -8.26 13.51 -2.56
CA ILE A 85 -8.18 13.23 -1.13
C ILE A 85 -9.60 13.39 -0.56
N VAL A 86 -10.19 12.29 -0.12
CA VAL A 86 -11.56 12.26 0.42
C VAL A 86 -11.60 12.34 1.95
N ALA A 87 -10.49 12.04 2.61
CA ALA A 87 -10.33 12.22 4.05
C ALA A 87 -8.87 12.53 4.39
N GLY A 88 -8.65 13.44 5.35
CA GLY A 88 -7.30 13.91 5.71
C GLY A 88 -6.78 15.03 4.80
N PRO A 89 -5.46 15.33 4.83
CA PRO A 89 -4.45 14.68 5.67
C PRO A 89 -4.57 15.06 7.16
N ALA A 90 -4.49 14.07 8.05
CA ALA A 90 -4.46 14.29 9.49
C ALA A 90 -3.01 14.49 9.96
N GLN A 91 -2.63 15.74 10.22
CA GLN A 91 -1.28 16.10 10.66
C GLN A 91 -1.26 16.64 12.08
N GLY A 92 -0.33 16.16 12.89
CA GLY A 92 -0.10 16.62 14.25
C GLY A 92 -1.19 16.21 15.26
N VAL A 93 -2.16 15.40 14.84
CA VAL A 93 -3.31 15.00 15.64
C VAL A 93 -3.48 13.48 15.63
N GLU A 94 -3.88 12.93 16.75
CA GLU A 94 -4.36 11.55 16.86
C GLU A 94 -5.85 11.53 16.53
N THR A 95 -6.21 10.82 15.48
CA THR A 95 -7.59 10.76 15.03
C THR A 95 -7.86 9.49 14.22
N ILE A 96 -9.14 9.19 14.03
CA ILE A 96 -9.60 8.16 13.11
C ILE A 96 -10.25 8.87 11.92
N LEU A 97 -9.79 8.59 10.71
CA LEU A 97 -10.40 9.07 9.49
C LEU A 97 -11.44 8.06 8.99
N TYR A 98 -12.53 8.56 8.47
CA TYR A 98 -13.60 7.77 7.86
C TYR A 98 -13.86 8.27 6.44
N ALA A 99 -14.10 7.36 5.53
CA ALA A 99 -14.60 7.64 4.19
C ALA A 99 -15.45 6.46 3.71
N GLU A 100 -16.44 6.74 2.90
CA GLU A 100 -17.12 5.71 2.12
C GLU A 100 -16.29 5.40 0.88
N ALA A 101 -16.04 4.12 0.63
CA ALA A 101 -15.32 3.64 -0.54
C ALA A 101 -16.28 2.82 -1.41
N ASP A 102 -16.81 3.45 -2.45
CA ASP A 102 -17.60 2.73 -3.45
C ASP A 102 -16.67 1.98 -4.40
N MET A 103 -16.72 0.66 -4.39
CA MET A 103 -15.90 -0.16 -5.28
C MET A 103 -16.30 -0.02 -6.76
N ALA A 104 -17.51 0.46 -7.06
CA ALA A 104 -17.89 0.76 -8.42
C ALA A 104 -17.07 1.91 -9.03
N GLU A 105 -16.55 2.84 -8.22
CA GLU A 105 -15.68 3.91 -8.70
C GLU A 105 -14.39 3.36 -9.32
N THR A 106 -13.82 2.28 -8.78
CA THR A 106 -12.63 1.63 -9.36
C THR A 106 -12.92 1.11 -10.75
N LEU A 107 -14.08 0.51 -10.95
CA LEU A 107 -14.50 -0.01 -12.25
C LEU A 107 -14.73 1.12 -13.27
N TYR A 108 -15.41 2.19 -12.86
CA TYR A 108 -15.63 3.36 -13.73
C TYR A 108 -14.30 4.06 -14.08
N ALA A 109 -13.42 4.23 -13.13
CA ALA A 109 -12.11 4.84 -13.35
C ALA A 109 -11.24 4.01 -14.31
N LYS A 110 -11.27 2.67 -14.19
CA LYS A 110 -10.56 1.76 -15.10
C LYS A 110 -11.10 1.78 -16.52
N ARG A 111 -12.35 2.13 -16.76
CA ARG A 111 -12.87 2.31 -18.12
C ARG A 111 -12.19 3.45 -18.87
N ALA A 112 -11.79 4.51 -18.17
CA ALA A 112 -11.07 5.64 -18.76
C ALA A 112 -9.57 5.36 -18.93
N PHE A 113 -8.97 4.69 -17.97
CA PHE A 113 -7.56 4.33 -17.98
C PHE A 113 -7.32 3.07 -17.14
N ASP A 114 -6.72 2.05 -17.73
CA ASP A 114 -6.30 0.84 -17.05
C ASP A 114 -4.87 0.47 -17.50
N ALA A 115 -3.91 0.77 -16.63
CA ALA A 115 -2.49 0.60 -16.92
C ALA A 115 -2.08 -0.85 -17.18
N VAL A 116 -2.84 -1.81 -16.64
CA VAL A 116 -2.62 -3.25 -16.80
C VAL A 116 -3.72 -3.96 -17.58
N GLY A 117 -4.70 -3.19 -18.08
CA GLY A 117 -5.77 -3.64 -18.95
C GLY A 117 -5.58 -3.13 -20.38
N HIS A 118 -6.56 -2.35 -20.88
CA HIS A 118 -6.58 -1.88 -22.27
C HIS A 118 -5.46 -0.89 -22.63
N TYR A 119 -4.76 -0.30 -21.65
CA TYR A 119 -3.53 0.48 -21.87
C TYR A 119 -2.26 -0.35 -21.64
N GLY A 120 -2.37 -1.58 -21.17
CA GLY A 120 -1.24 -2.50 -21.04
C GLY A 120 -0.61 -2.78 -22.41
N ARG A 121 0.72 -2.80 -22.47
CA ARG A 121 1.50 -3.05 -23.70
C ARG A 121 2.27 -4.36 -23.52
N SER A 122 1.51 -5.44 -23.33
CA SER A 122 2.09 -6.79 -23.12
C SER A 122 2.93 -7.28 -24.30
N GLU A 123 2.70 -6.72 -25.49
CA GLU A 123 3.51 -7.01 -26.67
C GLU A 123 4.90 -6.34 -26.64
N LEU A 124 5.09 -5.33 -25.77
CA LEU A 124 6.36 -4.61 -25.62
C LEU A 124 7.11 -4.97 -24.34
N PHE A 125 6.39 -5.35 -23.30
CA PHE A 125 6.96 -5.55 -21.97
C PHE A 125 6.64 -6.93 -21.43
N GLY A 126 7.64 -7.55 -20.79
CA GLY A 126 7.49 -8.77 -20.00
C GLY A 126 7.92 -8.50 -18.56
N LEU A 127 7.17 -9.00 -17.61
CA LEU A 127 7.51 -8.95 -16.18
C LEU A 127 7.64 -10.36 -15.64
N THR A 128 8.74 -10.62 -14.91
CA THR A 128 8.93 -11.88 -14.20
C THR A 128 9.16 -11.63 -12.72
N LEU A 129 8.58 -12.48 -11.89
CA LEU A 129 8.81 -12.52 -10.46
C LEU A 129 9.45 -13.85 -10.09
N ARG A 130 10.74 -13.82 -9.70
CA ARG A 130 11.55 -15.03 -9.43
C ARG A 130 11.51 -16.05 -10.58
N GLY A 131 11.58 -15.56 -11.82
CA GLY A 131 11.56 -16.40 -13.02
C GLY A 131 10.16 -16.79 -13.50
N VAL A 132 9.10 -16.44 -12.78
CA VAL A 132 7.71 -16.68 -13.18
C VAL A 132 7.20 -15.46 -13.95
N ALA A 133 6.68 -15.67 -15.16
CA ALA A 133 6.10 -14.59 -15.96
C ALA A 133 4.84 -14.04 -15.30
N ILE A 134 4.74 -12.71 -15.20
CA ILE A 134 3.57 -12.01 -14.71
C ILE A 134 2.83 -11.43 -15.91
N PRO A 135 1.57 -11.79 -16.13
CA PRO A 135 0.77 -11.20 -17.21
C PRO A 135 0.58 -9.71 -16.95
N LEU A 136 0.77 -8.90 -17.98
CA LEU A 136 0.59 -7.45 -17.91
C LEU A 136 -0.80 -7.00 -18.37
N GLN A 137 -1.67 -7.96 -18.74
CA GLN A 137 -3.08 -7.66 -19.06
C GLN A 137 -4.02 -8.55 -18.26
N ILE A 138 -5.03 -7.93 -17.66
CA ILE A 138 -6.13 -8.65 -17.02
C ILE A 138 -7.01 -9.22 -18.14
N GLY A 139 -7.18 -10.53 -18.17
CA GLY A 139 -8.04 -11.21 -19.15
C GLY A 139 -7.30 -11.85 -20.34
N ASP A 140 -5.98 -11.76 -20.40
CA ASP A 140 -5.21 -12.58 -21.33
C ASP A 140 -5.28 -14.05 -20.86
N SER A 141 -5.91 -14.90 -21.69
CA SER A 141 -6.16 -16.32 -21.40
C SER A 141 -4.90 -17.20 -21.52
N SER A 142 -3.72 -16.61 -21.67
CA SER A 142 -2.45 -17.31 -21.58
C SER A 142 -2.17 -17.77 -20.14
N PRO A 143 -1.39 -18.77 -19.89
CA PRO A 143 -1.47 -19.80 -18.84
C PRO A 143 -1.53 -19.35 -17.37
N MET A 144 -2.26 -18.26 -17.07
CA MET A 144 -2.51 -17.78 -15.72
C MET A 144 -3.26 -18.78 -14.82
N THR A 145 -4.05 -19.67 -15.42
CA THR A 145 -4.84 -20.64 -14.65
C THR A 145 -3.95 -21.60 -13.84
N GLN A 146 -2.68 -21.74 -14.21
CA GLN A 146 -1.72 -22.55 -13.46
C GLN A 146 -0.91 -21.74 -12.44
N MET A 147 -0.93 -20.40 -12.50
CA MET A 147 -0.17 -19.55 -11.59
C MET A 147 -0.92 -19.21 -10.29
N SER A 148 -2.26 -19.18 -10.31
CA SER A 148 -3.06 -18.86 -9.11
C SER A 148 -2.81 -19.82 -7.96
N ASP A 149 -2.46 -21.07 -8.25
CA ASP A 149 -2.18 -22.08 -7.22
C ASP A 149 -0.77 -22.00 -6.63
N HIS A 150 0.15 -21.30 -7.27
CA HIS A 150 1.56 -21.28 -6.84
C HIS A 150 2.04 -19.95 -6.27
N VAL A 151 1.42 -18.82 -6.61
CA VAL A 151 1.92 -17.48 -6.23
C VAL A 151 1.59 -17.13 -4.76
N TRP A 152 0.56 -17.72 -4.19
CA TRP A 152 0.08 -17.35 -2.85
C TRP A 152 0.19 -18.44 -1.78
N ARG A 153 0.81 -19.56 -2.07
CA ARG A 153 1.19 -20.49 -1.00
C ARG A 153 2.42 -19.90 -0.31
N VAL A 154 2.21 -19.23 0.80
CA VAL A 154 3.28 -19.01 1.77
C VAL A 154 3.88 -20.38 2.05
N PRO A 155 5.18 -20.61 1.79
CA PRO A 155 5.80 -21.89 2.08
C PRO A 155 5.50 -22.24 3.54
N GLN A 156 5.02 -23.45 3.79
CA GLN A 156 4.72 -23.89 5.18
C GLN A 156 5.94 -23.75 6.11
N SER A 157 7.16 -23.70 5.57
CA SER A 157 8.39 -23.40 6.29
C SER A 157 8.47 -21.97 6.86
N VAL A 158 7.61 -21.04 6.45
CA VAL A 158 7.53 -19.67 7.01
C VAL A 158 6.45 -19.59 8.09
N VAL A 159 5.49 -20.50 8.09
CA VAL A 159 4.42 -20.57 9.12
C VAL A 159 4.85 -21.42 10.31
N ALA A 160 5.84 -22.28 10.14
CA ALA A 160 6.40 -23.13 11.18
C ALA A 160 7.69 -22.54 11.79
N SER A 161 7.72 -21.26 12.15
CA SER A 161 8.66 -20.80 13.15
C SER A 161 7.95 -20.86 14.50
N ASP A 162 8.45 -21.70 15.37
CA ASP A 162 7.97 -22.03 16.72
C ASP A 162 7.80 -20.85 17.70
N ALA A 163 7.74 -19.63 17.20
CA ALA A 163 7.60 -18.41 18.01
C ALA A 163 6.15 -18.08 18.43
N LEU A 164 5.15 -18.79 17.92
CA LEU A 164 3.74 -18.55 18.27
C LEU A 164 3.11 -19.60 19.18
N GLN A 165 3.81 -20.69 19.44
CA GLN A 165 3.29 -21.74 20.36
C GLN A 165 3.60 -21.48 21.84
N THR A 166 4.54 -20.61 22.17
CA THR A 166 4.91 -20.27 23.56
C THR A 166 4.10 -19.13 24.18
N ALA A 167 3.23 -18.46 23.44
CA ALA A 167 2.39 -17.38 23.95
C ALA A 167 0.96 -17.81 24.35
N ALA A 168 0.60 -19.08 24.19
CA ALA A 168 -0.72 -19.60 24.50
C ALA A 168 -0.78 -20.49 25.77
N GLU A 169 0.34 -20.69 26.44
CA GLU A 169 0.44 -21.51 27.66
C GLU A 169 1.15 -20.76 28.82
N GLY A 170 1.00 -19.44 28.92
CA GLY A 170 1.51 -18.64 30.02
C GLY A 170 0.47 -17.70 30.59
#